data_908ca305e1a86b8ffec2246b5533edce
#
_entry.id   908ca305e1a86b8ffec2246b5533edce
#
_cell.length_a   1.000
_cell.length_b   1.000
_cell.length_c   1.000
_cell.angle_alpha   90.00
_cell.angle_beta   90.00
_cell.angle_gamma   90.00
#
_symmetry.space_group_name_H-M   'P 1'
#
loop_
_entity.id
_entity.type
_entity.pdbx_description
1 polymer ?
#
loop_
_entity_poly.entity_id
_entity_poly.type
_entity_poly.pdbx_seq_one_letter_code
_entity_poly.pdbx_strand_id
1 'polypeptide(L)'
;MAQRSPDQRNDYYLIEAARSGIHKSVLAALYATQGTPPLTDGETGLGIAPANRIPPDQVNTFPEQVQYAANTVRSLTNQLIAEGWQGKDLWDAAAGRYSDRFLQAIAEGYSPPVSDASAARLEPVDDQALIKAYLADLAIAYSAEQLPKNLASLDQALLAFVERIPENYSRLTFQREALLEAVRLWRKLDTHAAAIATLIEVDDTGNPNEVQLDQALVDFISQADRYFSGYPNQREAFIRLVQLWRELDSREAAIRALAATDPFSSETNIEIIDPALIAFVQRLP
;
A
#
# COMPACT_ATOMS: atom_id res chain seq x y z
N MET A 1 -2.24 -15.62 -14.98
CA MET A 1 -2.19 -14.15 -15.13
C MET A 1 -0.78 -13.78 -15.57
N ALA A 2 -0.57 -12.65 -16.26
CA ALA A 2 0.77 -12.19 -16.62
C ALA A 2 1.43 -11.52 -15.40
N GLN A 3 2.75 -11.71 -15.26
CA GLN A 3 3.52 -10.98 -14.23
C GLN A 3 3.40 -9.46 -14.44
N ARG A 4 3.44 -8.70 -13.35
CA ARG A 4 3.44 -7.23 -13.37
C ARG A 4 4.74 -6.70 -13.99
N SER A 5 4.67 -5.55 -14.64
CA SER A 5 5.87 -4.83 -15.05
C SER A 5 6.68 -4.35 -13.83
N PRO A 6 7.99 -4.04 -13.98
CA PRO A 6 8.76 -3.43 -12.90
C PRO A 6 8.13 -2.17 -12.33
N ASP A 7 7.58 -1.29 -13.16
CA ASP A 7 6.90 -0.06 -12.73
C ASP A 7 5.65 -0.38 -11.89
N GLN A 8 4.82 -1.34 -12.33
CA GLN A 8 3.65 -1.76 -11.56
C GLN A 8 4.01 -2.36 -10.20
N ARG A 9 5.12 -3.11 -10.11
CA ARG A 9 5.62 -3.60 -8.81
C ARG A 9 6.13 -2.45 -7.95
N ASN A 10 6.83 -1.49 -8.55
CA ASN A 10 7.33 -0.31 -7.86
C ASN A 10 6.23 0.50 -7.18
N ASP A 11 5.05 0.59 -7.80
CA ASP A 11 3.88 1.25 -7.19
C ASP A 11 3.53 0.64 -5.83
N TYR A 12 3.49 -0.69 -5.74
CA TYR A 12 3.22 -1.37 -4.47
C TYR A 12 4.33 -1.15 -3.45
N TYR A 13 5.60 -1.14 -3.87
CA TYR A 13 6.71 -0.84 -2.97
C TYR A 13 6.62 0.57 -2.41
N LEU A 14 6.30 1.57 -3.24
CA LEU A 14 6.12 2.96 -2.80
C LEU A 14 4.96 3.10 -1.80
N ILE A 15 3.84 2.44 -2.09
CA ILE A 15 2.66 2.44 -1.22
C ILE A 15 3.01 1.91 0.18
N GLU A 16 3.62 0.75 0.24
CA GLU A 16 3.91 0.10 1.51
C GLU A 16 5.09 0.74 2.23
N ALA A 17 6.07 1.27 1.51
CA ALA A 17 7.15 2.05 2.06
C ALA A 17 6.64 3.32 2.74
N ALA A 18 5.77 4.09 2.07
CA ALA A 18 5.16 5.29 2.63
C ALA A 18 4.32 4.98 3.88
N ARG A 19 3.51 3.91 3.83
CA ARG A 19 2.68 3.49 4.96
C ARG A 19 3.49 3.08 6.19
N SER A 20 4.55 2.30 5.98
CA SER A 20 5.34 1.71 7.07
C SER A 20 6.54 2.56 7.51
N GLY A 21 6.87 3.62 6.78
CA GLY A 21 8.03 4.47 7.05
C GLY A 21 9.36 3.76 6.81
N ILE A 22 9.47 2.97 5.73
CA ILE A 22 10.70 2.29 5.34
C ILE A 22 11.13 2.74 3.95
N HIS A 23 12.38 2.44 3.58
CA HIS A 23 12.87 2.74 2.25
C HIS A 23 12.36 1.72 1.23
N LYS A 24 11.72 2.18 0.13
CA LYS A 24 11.08 1.29 -0.84
C LYS A 24 12.03 0.27 -1.48
N SER A 25 13.29 0.67 -1.67
CA SER A 25 14.29 -0.18 -2.34
C SER A 25 14.61 -1.47 -1.57
N VAL A 26 14.32 -1.52 -0.24
CA VAL A 26 14.46 -2.77 0.51
C VAL A 26 13.39 -3.80 0.11
N LEU A 27 12.18 -3.35 -0.22
CA LEU A 27 11.09 -4.24 -0.69
C LEU A 27 11.41 -4.80 -2.08
N ALA A 28 11.91 -3.94 -2.98
CA ALA A 28 12.38 -4.37 -4.30
C ALA A 28 13.54 -5.37 -4.20
N ALA A 29 14.47 -5.14 -3.26
CA ALA A 29 15.59 -6.03 -3.02
C ALA A 29 15.14 -7.40 -2.46
N LEU A 30 14.21 -7.41 -1.51
CA LEU A 30 13.61 -8.64 -0.99
C LEU A 30 12.92 -9.45 -2.11
N TYR A 31 12.15 -8.78 -2.96
CA TYR A 31 11.54 -9.44 -4.13
C TYR A 31 12.60 -10.06 -5.05
N ALA A 32 13.67 -9.32 -5.36
CA ALA A 32 14.70 -9.76 -6.27
C ALA A 32 15.55 -10.93 -5.71
N THR A 33 15.70 -11.00 -4.39
CA THR A 33 16.52 -12.04 -3.72
C THR A 33 15.74 -13.28 -3.33
N GLN A 34 14.44 -13.14 -3.05
CA GLN A 34 13.61 -14.24 -2.57
C GLN A 34 12.94 -15.01 -3.72
N GLY A 35 12.14 -14.34 -4.55
CA GLY A 35 11.48 -14.95 -5.70
C GLY A 35 10.50 -16.09 -5.36
N THR A 36 10.11 -16.23 -4.09
CA THR A 36 9.24 -17.29 -3.54
C THR A 36 8.26 -16.73 -2.53
N PRO A 37 7.13 -17.40 -2.24
CA PRO A 37 6.52 -18.52 -2.98
C PRO A 37 5.89 -18.05 -4.31
N PRO A 38 5.50 -18.95 -5.20
CA PRO A 38 4.62 -18.60 -6.32
C PRO A 38 3.25 -18.18 -5.78
N LEU A 39 2.68 -17.09 -6.33
CA LEU A 39 1.47 -16.46 -5.82
C LEU A 39 0.27 -16.70 -6.73
N THR A 40 -0.94 -16.56 -6.18
CA THR A 40 -2.20 -16.82 -6.90
C THR A 40 -2.47 -15.80 -8.02
N ASP A 41 -1.88 -14.61 -7.93
CA ASP A 41 -1.97 -13.55 -8.95
C ASP A 41 -0.91 -13.64 -10.06
N GLY A 42 -0.10 -14.71 -10.06
CA GLY A 42 0.90 -15.00 -11.08
C GLY A 42 2.28 -14.38 -10.84
N GLU A 43 2.45 -13.66 -9.73
CA GLU A 43 3.73 -13.13 -9.27
C GLU A 43 4.51 -14.14 -8.41
N THR A 44 5.72 -13.76 -8.05
CA THR A 44 6.50 -14.41 -7.00
C THR A 44 6.45 -13.58 -5.72
N GLY A 45 6.65 -14.23 -4.58
CA GLY A 45 6.61 -13.58 -3.28
C GLY A 45 7.94 -12.98 -2.84
N LEU A 46 7.91 -12.39 -1.65
CA LEU A 46 9.05 -11.80 -0.96
C LEU A 46 9.57 -12.71 0.16
N GLY A 47 9.48 -14.02 0.00
CA GLY A 47 9.96 -15.01 0.97
C GLY A 47 8.98 -15.37 2.08
N ILE A 48 7.74 -14.87 2.04
CA ILE A 48 6.76 -15.08 3.09
C ILE A 48 5.84 -16.24 2.74
N ALA A 49 5.95 -17.31 3.51
CA ALA A 49 5.07 -18.49 3.38
C ALA A 49 3.97 -18.46 4.44
N PRO A 50 2.75 -18.96 4.13
CA PRO A 50 1.73 -19.18 5.13
C PRO A 50 2.25 -20.12 6.22
N ALA A 51 2.26 -19.65 7.45
CA ALA A 51 2.70 -20.45 8.59
C ALA A 51 2.10 -19.92 9.90
N ASN A 52 1.79 -20.84 10.81
CA ASN A 52 1.31 -20.55 12.15
C ASN A 52 0.02 -19.71 12.18
N ARG A 53 0.15 -18.39 12.42
CA ARG A 53 -0.98 -17.47 12.60
C ARG A 53 -1.29 -16.65 11.34
N ILE A 54 -0.56 -16.88 10.24
CA ILE A 54 -0.83 -16.17 8.98
C ILE A 54 -1.63 -17.11 8.09
N PRO A 55 -2.92 -16.84 7.89
CA PRO A 55 -3.71 -17.60 6.96
C PRO A 55 -3.25 -17.32 5.51
N PRO A 56 -3.40 -18.32 4.60
CA PRO A 56 -2.94 -18.20 3.22
C PRO A 56 -3.47 -16.96 2.49
N ASP A 57 -4.71 -16.58 2.75
CA ASP A 57 -5.40 -15.43 2.16
C ASP A 57 -4.81 -14.06 2.54
N GLN A 58 -3.88 -14.01 3.49
CA GLN A 58 -3.17 -12.78 3.88
C GLN A 58 -1.81 -12.61 3.21
N VAL A 59 -1.30 -13.61 2.51
CA VAL A 59 0.04 -13.60 1.91
C VAL A 59 0.11 -14.32 0.56
N ASN A 60 -1.02 -14.54 -0.10
CA ASN A 60 -1.09 -15.28 -1.34
C ASN A 60 -1.10 -14.44 -2.62
N THR A 61 -1.08 -13.11 -2.49
CA THR A 61 -0.97 -12.16 -3.60
C THR A 61 0.24 -11.24 -3.41
N PHE A 62 0.72 -10.66 -4.51
CA PHE A 62 1.87 -9.76 -4.47
C PHE A 62 1.67 -8.53 -3.55
N PRO A 63 0.53 -7.81 -3.57
CA PRO A 63 0.30 -6.71 -2.64
C PRO A 63 0.38 -7.12 -1.17
N GLU A 64 -0.16 -8.28 -0.82
CA GLU A 64 -0.13 -8.82 0.54
C GLU A 64 1.29 -9.20 0.98
N GLN A 65 2.08 -9.80 0.08
CA GLN A 65 3.49 -10.09 0.32
C GLN A 65 4.30 -8.81 0.58
N VAL A 66 4.11 -7.78 -0.25
CA VAL A 66 4.79 -6.48 -0.09
C VAL A 66 4.41 -5.83 1.24
N GLN A 67 3.12 -5.84 1.58
CA GLN A 67 2.63 -5.31 2.84
C GLN A 67 3.24 -6.03 4.05
N TYR A 68 3.23 -7.35 4.01
CA TYR A 68 3.76 -8.15 5.11
C TYR A 68 5.28 -7.96 5.27
N ALA A 69 6.02 -7.93 4.15
CA ALA A 69 7.45 -7.65 4.15
C ALA A 69 7.76 -6.26 4.74
N ALA A 70 6.98 -5.25 4.35
CA ALA A 70 7.11 -3.90 4.90
C ALA A 70 6.90 -3.85 6.41
N ASN A 71 5.88 -4.54 6.92
CA ASN A 71 5.62 -4.65 8.35
C ASN A 71 6.76 -5.37 9.08
N THR A 72 7.33 -6.42 8.48
CA THR A 72 8.47 -7.15 9.05
C THR A 72 9.69 -6.25 9.16
N VAL A 73 10.07 -5.54 8.08
CA VAL A 73 11.20 -4.60 8.11
C VAL A 73 10.97 -3.50 9.15
N ARG A 74 9.75 -2.97 9.25
CA ARG A 74 9.41 -1.96 10.26
C ARG A 74 9.52 -2.51 11.68
N SER A 75 9.06 -3.72 11.91
CA SER A 75 9.17 -4.38 13.23
C SER A 75 10.63 -4.58 13.64
N LEU A 76 11.46 -5.06 12.70
CA LEU A 76 12.92 -5.18 12.92
C LEU A 76 13.57 -3.83 13.22
N THR A 77 13.21 -2.79 12.47
CA THR A 77 13.69 -1.43 12.74
C THR A 77 13.39 -1.00 14.17
N ASN A 78 12.15 -1.19 14.61
CA ASN A 78 11.72 -0.82 15.97
C ASN A 78 12.46 -1.64 17.04
N GLN A 79 12.71 -2.93 16.78
CA GLN A 79 13.47 -3.80 17.68
C GLN A 79 14.92 -3.31 17.82
N LEU A 80 15.61 -3.05 16.71
CA LEU A 80 16.99 -2.57 16.72
C LEU A 80 17.15 -1.24 17.45
N ILE A 81 16.16 -0.34 17.30
CA ILE A 81 16.13 0.92 18.05
C ILE A 81 15.95 0.67 19.55
N ALA A 82 15.08 -0.27 19.94
CA ALA A 82 14.92 -0.64 21.34
C ALA A 82 16.20 -1.29 21.91
N GLU A 83 17.02 -1.90 21.08
CA GLU A 83 18.35 -2.44 21.41
C GLU A 83 19.45 -1.36 21.43
N GLY A 84 19.12 -0.09 21.17
CA GLY A 84 20.03 1.04 21.26
C GLY A 84 20.66 1.51 19.94
N TRP A 85 20.17 1.03 18.80
CA TRP A 85 20.62 1.55 17.50
C TRP A 85 20.19 3.00 17.32
N GLN A 86 21.09 3.80 16.74
CA GLN A 86 20.88 5.23 16.48
C GLN A 86 20.61 5.47 14.99
N GLY A 87 20.13 6.67 14.65
CA GLY A 87 19.83 7.05 13.27
C GLY A 87 20.98 6.81 12.29
N LYS A 88 22.23 7.07 12.70
CA LYS A 88 23.45 6.82 11.90
C LYS A 88 23.73 5.33 11.65
N ASP A 89 23.21 4.45 12.49
CA ASP A 89 23.35 2.99 12.31
C ASP A 89 22.36 2.48 11.27
N LEU A 90 21.23 3.18 11.11
CA LEU A 90 20.15 2.84 10.16
C LEU A 90 20.38 3.50 8.80
N TRP A 91 20.85 4.74 8.80
CA TRP A 91 20.87 5.60 7.61
C TRP A 91 22.26 6.23 7.41
N ASP A 92 22.82 6.04 6.23
CA ASP A 92 24.00 6.75 5.75
C ASP A 92 23.57 8.05 5.07
N ALA A 93 23.66 9.16 5.79
CA ALA A 93 23.26 10.47 5.29
C ALA A 93 24.13 10.96 4.13
N ALA A 94 25.40 10.54 4.05
CA ALA A 94 26.30 10.94 2.98
C ALA A 94 25.97 10.21 1.67
N ALA A 95 25.58 8.94 1.78
CA ALA A 95 25.16 8.12 0.64
C ALA A 95 23.67 8.24 0.30
N GLY A 96 22.85 8.87 1.17
CA GLY A 96 21.42 9.01 1.00
C GLY A 96 20.66 7.68 0.95
N ARG A 97 21.07 6.68 1.77
CA ARG A 97 20.52 5.34 1.73
C ARG A 97 20.60 4.62 3.08
N TYR A 98 19.97 3.47 3.21
CA TYR A 98 20.22 2.59 4.35
C TYR A 98 21.72 2.23 4.45
N SER A 99 22.24 2.18 5.69
CA SER A 99 23.59 1.71 5.94
C SER A 99 23.72 0.23 5.60
N ASP A 100 24.91 -0.20 5.18
CA ASP A 100 25.17 -1.62 4.91
C ASP A 100 24.96 -2.47 6.17
N ARG A 101 25.31 -1.93 7.34
CA ARG A 101 25.08 -2.56 8.65
C ARG A 101 23.59 -2.81 8.90
N PHE A 102 22.73 -1.85 8.54
CA PHE A 102 21.29 -2.01 8.73
C PHE A 102 20.71 -3.02 7.71
N LEU A 103 21.17 -3.01 6.46
CA LEU A 103 20.75 -3.99 5.47
C LEU A 103 21.15 -5.42 5.87
N GLN A 104 22.34 -5.61 6.47
CA GLN A 104 22.76 -6.90 7.05
C GLN A 104 21.83 -7.32 8.20
N ALA A 105 21.51 -6.40 9.12
CA ALA A 105 20.60 -6.68 10.21
C ALA A 105 19.17 -7.02 9.71
N ILE A 106 18.71 -6.39 8.62
CA ILE A 106 17.47 -6.78 7.95
C ILE A 106 17.58 -8.21 7.41
N ALA A 107 18.66 -8.54 6.69
CA ALA A 107 18.84 -9.87 6.13
C ALA A 107 18.82 -10.95 7.22
N GLU A 108 19.55 -10.74 8.31
CA GLU A 108 19.63 -11.65 9.46
C GLU A 108 18.29 -11.79 10.19
N GLY A 109 17.57 -10.68 10.39
CA GLY A 109 16.32 -10.66 11.15
C GLY A 109 15.07 -10.94 10.33
N TYR A 110 15.13 -10.92 9.00
CA TYR A 110 13.97 -11.13 8.15
C TYR A 110 13.42 -12.56 8.27
N SER A 111 14.29 -13.53 8.43
CA SER A 111 13.93 -14.92 8.73
C SER A 111 14.11 -15.17 10.23
N PRO A 112 13.03 -15.17 11.02
CA PRO A 112 13.15 -15.39 12.46
C PRO A 112 13.69 -16.77 12.79
N PRO A 113 14.35 -16.93 13.96
CA PRO A 113 14.90 -18.20 14.37
C PRO A 113 13.83 -19.31 14.38
N VAL A 114 14.21 -20.51 14.00
CA VAL A 114 13.30 -21.69 14.00
C VAL A 114 12.67 -21.95 15.37
N SER A 115 13.28 -21.46 16.45
CA SER A 115 12.76 -21.52 17.82
C SER A 115 11.54 -20.62 18.06
N ASP A 116 11.30 -19.62 17.21
CA ASP A 116 10.11 -18.75 17.34
C ASP A 116 8.92 -19.38 16.60
N ALA A 117 8.20 -20.24 17.31
CA ALA A 117 7.00 -20.91 16.77
C ALA A 117 5.83 -19.94 16.50
N SER A 118 5.92 -18.68 16.92
CA SER A 118 4.88 -17.66 16.70
C SER A 118 5.14 -16.81 15.46
N ALA A 119 6.35 -16.82 14.93
CA ALA A 119 6.74 -16.04 13.78
C ALA A 119 6.24 -16.65 12.46
N ALA A 120 6.05 -15.79 11.46
CA ALA A 120 5.85 -16.22 10.10
C ALA A 120 7.09 -16.96 9.59
N ARG A 121 6.87 -17.97 8.77
CA ARG A 121 7.96 -18.70 8.14
C ARG A 121 8.47 -17.88 6.95
N LEU A 122 9.51 -17.09 7.18
CA LEU A 122 10.18 -16.31 6.16
C LEU A 122 11.37 -17.11 5.59
N GLU A 123 11.64 -16.95 4.32
CA GLU A 123 12.82 -17.56 3.72
C GLU A 123 14.11 -16.81 4.15
N PRO A 124 15.22 -17.53 4.36
CA PRO A 124 16.51 -16.88 4.65
C PRO A 124 16.93 -15.90 3.56
N VAL A 125 17.56 -14.80 3.96
CA VAL A 125 18.04 -13.76 3.05
C VAL A 125 19.57 -13.74 3.06
N ASP A 126 20.17 -13.82 1.88
CA ASP A 126 21.61 -13.58 1.72
C ASP A 126 21.87 -12.07 1.81
N ASP A 127 22.72 -11.65 2.76
CA ASP A 127 22.98 -10.23 3.06
C ASP A 127 23.66 -9.53 1.90
N GLN A 128 24.62 -10.16 1.22
CA GLN A 128 25.34 -9.58 0.09
C GLN A 128 24.43 -9.46 -1.14
N ALA A 129 23.57 -10.46 -1.36
CA ALA A 129 22.60 -10.41 -2.43
C ALA A 129 21.58 -9.29 -2.17
N LEU A 130 21.09 -9.14 -0.92
CA LEU A 130 20.17 -8.08 -0.53
C LEU A 130 20.76 -6.69 -0.75
N ILE A 131 22.00 -6.45 -0.27
CA ILE A 131 22.68 -5.16 -0.44
C ILE A 131 22.87 -4.86 -1.93
N LYS A 132 23.31 -5.82 -2.71
CA LYS A 132 23.49 -5.65 -4.16
C LYS A 132 22.18 -5.32 -4.87
N ALA A 133 21.10 -6.03 -4.56
CA ALA A 133 19.79 -5.79 -5.14
C ALA A 133 19.22 -4.42 -4.71
N TYR A 134 19.41 -4.03 -3.46
CA TYR A 134 19.03 -2.73 -2.93
C TYR A 134 19.72 -1.58 -3.67
N LEU A 135 21.05 -1.68 -3.88
CA LEU A 135 21.82 -0.69 -4.63
C LEU A 135 21.43 -0.66 -6.11
N ALA A 136 21.11 -1.81 -6.68
CA ALA A 136 20.62 -1.89 -8.07
C ALA A 136 19.28 -1.18 -8.24
N ASP A 137 18.32 -1.35 -7.29
CA ASP A 137 17.03 -0.66 -7.34
C ASP A 137 17.19 0.86 -7.20
N LEU A 138 18.13 1.33 -6.36
CA LEU A 138 18.42 2.76 -6.24
C LEU A 138 18.90 3.41 -7.56
N ALA A 139 19.53 2.63 -8.43
CA ALA A 139 20.03 3.10 -9.72
C ALA A 139 18.94 3.11 -10.81
N ILE A 140 17.76 2.54 -10.54
CA ILE A 140 16.68 2.46 -11.54
C ILE A 140 15.86 3.75 -11.50
N ALA A 141 15.74 4.41 -12.64
CA ALA A 141 14.73 5.44 -12.86
C ALA A 141 13.42 4.77 -13.30
N TYR A 142 12.42 4.77 -12.43
CA TYR A 142 11.09 4.27 -12.78
C TYR A 142 10.31 5.31 -13.58
N SER A 143 9.50 4.87 -14.54
CA SER A 143 8.65 5.78 -15.29
C SER A 143 7.56 6.35 -14.38
N ALA A 144 7.43 7.67 -14.41
CA ALA A 144 6.47 8.40 -13.57
C ALA A 144 5.04 8.40 -14.14
N GLU A 145 4.73 7.55 -15.12
CA GLU A 145 3.52 7.72 -15.93
C GLU A 145 2.21 7.32 -15.23
N GLN A 146 2.22 6.62 -14.11
CA GLN A 146 1.00 5.99 -13.59
C GLN A 146 0.57 6.39 -12.18
N LEU A 147 1.47 6.83 -11.32
CA LEU A 147 1.11 7.33 -9.98
C LEU A 147 1.91 8.61 -9.65
N PRO A 148 1.33 9.53 -8.89
CA PRO A 148 2.08 10.67 -8.39
C PRO A 148 3.26 10.16 -7.54
N LYS A 149 4.41 10.82 -7.68
CA LYS A 149 5.65 10.51 -6.95
C LYS A 149 5.48 10.58 -5.42
N ASN A 150 4.41 11.20 -4.96
CA ASN A 150 4.06 11.35 -3.56
C ASN A 150 2.71 10.71 -3.26
N LEU A 151 2.73 9.45 -2.80
CA LEU A 151 1.51 8.73 -2.41
C LEU A 151 0.83 9.33 -1.18
N ALA A 152 1.57 9.97 -0.28
CA ALA A 152 0.96 10.67 0.85
C ALA A 152 0.10 11.84 0.37
N SER A 153 0.55 12.59 -0.64
CA SER A 153 -0.26 13.63 -1.27
C SER A 153 -1.46 13.07 -2.01
N LEU A 154 -1.30 11.93 -2.69
CA LEU A 154 -2.43 11.24 -3.32
C LEU A 154 -3.45 10.81 -2.26
N ASP A 155 -3.02 10.20 -1.17
CA ASP A 155 -3.90 9.77 -0.09
C ASP A 155 -4.62 10.96 0.55
N GLN A 156 -3.92 12.07 0.80
CA GLN A 156 -4.55 13.30 1.29
C GLN A 156 -5.58 13.86 0.31
N ALA A 157 -5.27 13.88 -0.98
CA ALA A 157 -6.19 14.35 -2.01
C ALA A 157 -7.41 13.44 -2.15
N LEU A 158 -7.23 12.12 -2.03
CA LEU A 158 -8.33 11.15 -2.00
C LEU A 158 -9.23 11.37 -0.79
N LEU A 159 -8.66 11.48 0.40
CA LEU A 159 -9.43 11.74 1.63
C LEU A 159 -10.15 13.08 1.57
N ALA A 160 -9.49 14.16 1.14
CA ALA A 160 -10.11 15.47 0.96
C ALA A 160 -11.24 15.48 -0.09
N PHE A 161 -11.18 14.60 -1.10
CA PHE A 161 -12.28 14.39 -2.03
C PHE A 161 -13.43 13.66 -1.35
N VAL A 162 -13.14 12.58 -0.65
CA VAL A 162 -14.11 11.71 0.03
C VAL A 162 -14.89 12.47 1.11
N GLU A 163 -14.22 13.31 1.91
CA GLU A 163 -14.84 14.14 2.95
C GLU A 163 -15.95 15.07 2.42
N ARG A 164 -15.86 15.48 1.15
CA ARG A 164 -16.87 16.38 0.54
C ARG A 164 -18.06 15.63 -0.06
N ILE A 165 -17.98 14.31 -0.20
CA ILE A 165 -19.04 13.53 -0.85
C ILE A 165 -20.38 13.64 -0.12
N PRO A 166 -20.47 13.50 1.22
CA PRO A 166 -21.75 13.57 1.92
C PRO A 166 -22.53 14.87 1.64
N GLU A 167 -21.82 16.00 1.54
CA GLU A 167 -22.42 17.31 1.26
C GLU A 167 -22.85 17.49 -0.20
N ASN A 168 -22.18 16.76 -1.12
CA ASN A 168 -22.39 16.88 -2.57
C ASN A 168 -23.17 15.71 -3.17
N TYR A 169 -23.62 14.76 -2.36
CA TYR A 169 -24.38 13.61 -2.81
C TYR A 169 -25.83 13.98 -3.09
N SER A 170 -26.22 13.93 -4.35
CA SER A 170 -27.55 14.32 -4.83
C SER A 170 -28.39 13.13 -5.30
N ARG A 171 -27.99 11.90 -4.98
CA ARG A 171 -28.69 10.64 -5.33
C ARG A 171 -28.80 10.39 -6.84
N LEU A 172 -27.89 10.98 -7.61
CA LEU A 172 -27.82 10.73 -9.05
C LEU A 172 -27.29 9.32 -9.31
N THR A 173 -27.75 8.70 -10.39
CA THR A 173 -27.38 7.30 -10.73
C THR A 173 -25.86 7.10 -10.78
N PHE A 174 -25.12 7.99 -11.47
CA PHE A 174 -23.67 7.89 -11.56
C PHE A 174 -22.95 8.05 -10.22
N GLN A 175 -23.49 8.88 -9.31
CA GLN A 175 -22.95 9.04 -7.95
C GLN A 175 -23.15 7.77 -7.12
N ARG A 176 -24.34 7.16 -7.22
CA ARG A 176 -24.65 5.88 -6.55
C ARG A 176 -23.76 4.76 -7.08
N GLU A 177 -23.61 4.66 -8.40
CA GLU A 177 -22.71 3.69 -9.03
C GLU A 177 -21.25 3.87 -8.60
N ALA A 178 -20.77 5.11 -8.53
CA ALA A 178 -19.43 5.42 -8.08
C ALA A 178 -19.18 4.98 -6.63
N LEU A 179 -20.15 5.22 -5.74
CA LEU A 179 -20.07 4.79 -4.34
C LEU A 179 -20.16 3.27 -4.19
N LEU A 180 -21.05 2.62 -4.95
CA LEU A 180 -21.15 1.15 -4.96
C LEU A 180 -19.86 0.50 -5.44
N GLU A 181 -19.24 1.05 -6.47
CA GLU A 181 -17.96 0.56 -6.96
C GLU A 181 -16.85 0.75 -5.91
N ALA A 182 -16.85 1.87 -5.18
CA ALA A 182 -15.93 2.07 -4.08
C ALA A 182 -16.12 1.04 -2.96
N VAL A 183 -17.36 0.76 -2.54
CA VAL A 183 -17.65 -0.30 -1.55
C VAL A 183 -17.18 -1.65 -2.05
N ARG A 184 -17.47 -1.99 -3.30
CA ARG A 184 -17.07 -3.26 -3.92
C ARG A 184 -15.56 -3.47 -3.86
N LEU A 185 -14.79 -2.49 -4.32
CA LEU A 185 -13.34 -2.56 -4.33
C LEU A 185 -12.75 -2.54 -2.91
N TRP A 186 -13.27 -1.69 -2.04
CA TRP A 186 -12.83 -1.59 -0.64
C TRP A 186 -12.94 -2.92 0.10
N ARG A 187 -14.10 -3.58 -0.07
CA ARG A 187 -14.40 -4.87 0.59
C ARG A 187 -13.94 -6.10 -0.22
N LYS A 188 -13.27 -5.89 -1.37
CA LYS A 188 -12.80 -6.95 -2.26
C LYS A 188 -13.92 -7.89 -2.72
N LEU A 189 -15.07 -7.33 -3.08
CA LEU A 189 -16.25 -8.08 -3.52
C LEU A 189 -16.28 -8.21 -5.04
N ASP A 190 -16.91 -9.29 -5.54
CA ASP A 190 -16.94 -9.59 -6.97
C ASP A 190 -17.98 -8.76 -7.74
N THR A 191 -19.08 -8.37 -7.09
CA THR A 191 -20.23 -7.72 -7.75
C THR A 191 -20.81 -6.56 -6.95
N HIS A 192 -21.50 -5.63 -7.62
CA HIS A 192 -22.29 -4.59 -6.96
C HIS A 192 -23.43 -5.18 -6.11
N ALA A 193 -24.05 -6.29 -6.54
CA ALA A 193 -25.06 -6.97 -5.73
C ALA A 193 -24.49 -7.44 -4.38
N ALA A 194 -23.27 -7.99 -4.38
CA ALA A 194 -22.57 -8.33 -3.14
C ALA A 194 -22.27 -7.08 -2.29
N ALA A 195 -21.89 -5.97 -2.92
CA ALA A 195 -21.66 -4.70 -2.21
C ALA A 195 -22.97 -4.20 -1.54
N ILE A 196 -24.10 -4.22 -2.26
CA ILE A 196 -25.41 -3.84 -1.72
C ILE A 196 -25.77 -4.73 -0.52
N ALA A 197 -25.65 -6.05 -0.66
CA ALA A 197 -25.96 -6.99 0.41
C ALA A 197 -25.11 -6.82 1.68
N THR A 198 -23.92 -6.20 1.57
CA THR A 198 -23.09 -5.87 2.74
C THR A 198 -23.47 -4.55 3.40
N LEU A 199 -24.27 -3.72 2.75
CA LEU A 199 -24.70 -2.40 3.22
C LEU A 199 -26.09 -2.42 3.83
N ILE A 200 -27.02 -3.13 3.19
CA ILE A 200 -28.43 -3.19 3.57
C ILE A 200 -28.98 -4.61 3.41
N GLU A 201 -30.08 -4.91 4.13
CA GLU A 201 -30.88 -6.08 3.84
C GLU A 201 -31.65 -5.86 2.54
N VAL A 202 -31.62 -6.85 1.65
CA VAL A 202 -32.35 -6.83 0.38
C VAL A 202 -33.65 -7.57 0.61
N ASP A 203 -34.76 -7.05 0.11
CA ASP A 203 -36.08 -7.66 0.25
C ASP A 203 -36.23 -8.96 -0.57
N ASP A 204 -37.34 -9.66 -0.38
CA ASP A 204 -37.65 -10.93 -1.08
C ASP A 204 -37.73 -10.78 -2.62
N THR A 205 -37.84 -9.56 -3.14
CA THR A 205 -37.87 -9.28 -4.58
C THR A 205 -36.46 -9.11 -5.16
N GLY A 206 -35.46 -9.05 -4.32
CA GLY A 206 -34.06 -8.82 -4.73
C GLY A 206 -33.73 -7.37 -5.07
N ASN A 207 -34.67 -6.45 -4.88
CA ASN A 207 -34.50 -5.04 -5.15
C ASN A 207 -34.07 -4.30 -3.85
N PRO A 208 -33.00 -3.50 -3.89
CA PRO A 208 -32.65 -2.69 -2.74
C PRO A 208 -33.65 -1.54 -2.56
N ASN A 209 -33.98 -1.22 -1.31
CA ASN A 209 -34.64 0.05 -1.01
C ASN A 209 -33.65 1.18 -1.28
N GLU A 210 -33.87 1.98 -2.32
CA GLU A 210 -32.96 3.04 -2.76
C GLU A 210 -32.65 4.07 -1.67
N VAL A 211 -33.62 4.41 -0.84
CA VAL A 211 -33.39 5.39 0.24
C VAL A 211 -32.48 4.82 1.32
N GLN A 212 -32.66 3.56 1.68
CA GLN A 212 -31.79 2.88 2.64
C GLN A 212 -30.39 2.68 2.06
N LEU A 213 -30.30 2.33 0.78
CA LEU A 213 -29.03 2.19 0.09
C LEU A 213 -28.26 3.52 0.04
N ASP A 214 -28.93 4.61 -0.35
CA ASP A 214 -28.32 5.93 -0.39
C ASP A 214 -27.78 6.35 0.98
N GLN A 215 -28.54 6.11 2.04
CA GLN A 215 -28.08 6.41 3.41
C GLN A 215 -26.88 5.55 3.79
N ALA A 216 -26.92 4.25 3.52
CA ALA A 216 -25.81 3.35 3.84
C ALA A 216 -24.52 3.66 3.06
N LEU A 217 -24.65 4.14 1.81
CA LEU A 217 -23.52 4.60 1.01
C LEU A 217 -22.89 5.88 1.60
N VAL A 218 -23.72 6.84 2.01
CA VAL A 218 -23.25 8.05 2.68
C VAL A 218 -22.61 7.72 4.03
N ASP A 219 -23.19 6.83 4.81
CA ASP A 219 -22.64 6.39 6.10
C ASP A 219 -21.30 5.69 5.91
N PHE A 220 -21.17 4.82 4.89
CA PHE A 220 -19.90 4.18 4.55
C PHE A 220 -18.82 5.20 4.23
N ILE A 221 -19.12 6.14 3.33
CA ILE A 221 -18.12 7.10 2.88
C ILE A 221 -17.74 8.12 3.97
N SER A 222 -18.68 8.49 4.84
CA SER A 222 -18.45 9.39 5.97
C SER A 222 -17.54 8.82 7.05
N GLN A 223 -17.34 7.51 7.05
CA GLN A 223 -16.44 6.82 7.97
C GLN A 223 -15.13 6.41 7.32
N ALA A 224 -15.00 6.64 6.02
CA ALA A 224 -13.89 6.12 5.24
C ALA A 224 -12.54 6.66 5.69
N ASP A 225 -12.45 7.95 6.05
CA ASP A 225 -11.25 8.61 6.60
C ASP A 225 -10.73 7.88 7.84
N ARG A 226 -11.64 7.49 8.74
CA ARG A 226 -11.32 6.79 9.99
C ARG A 226 -10.70 5.42 9.78
N TYR A 227 -11.10 4.72 8.70
CA TYR A 227 -10.66 3.35 8.41
C TYR A 227 -9.69 3.25 7.24
N PHE A 228 -9.37 4.37 6.62
CA PHE A 228 -8.37 4.41 5.54
C PHE A 228 -6.97 4.18 6.11
N SER A 229 -6.32 3.15 5.61
CA SER A 229 -4.97 2.76 6.02
C SER A 229 -4.00 2.73 4.82
N GLY A 230 -4.41 3.30 3.68
CA GLY A 230 -3.60 3.31 2.46
C GLY A 230 -3.39 1.94 1.82
N TYR A 231 -4.26 0.97 2.09
CA TYR A 231 -4.19 -0.31 1.41
C TYR A 231 -4.48 -0.18 -0.09
N PRO A 232 -3.84 -1.01 -0.95
CA PRO A 232 -4.04 -0.94 -2.39
C PRO A 232 -5.49 -0.96 -2.83
N ASN A 233 -6.31 -1.83 -2.24
CA ASN A 233 -7.74 -1.90 -2.53
C ASN A 233 -8.52 -0.66 -2.06
N GLN A 234 -8.14 -0.06 -0.94
CA GLN A 234 -8.76 1.18 -0.44
C GLN A 234 -8.43 2.35 -1.36
N ARG A 235 -7.16 2.48 -1.73
CA ARG A 235 -6.70 3.52 -2.66
C ARG A 235 -7.34 3.37 -4.03
N GLU A 236 -7.38 2.15 -4.56
CA GLU A 236 -8.03 1.86 -5.84
C GLU A 236 -9.54 2.15 -5.78
N ALA A 237 -10.21 1.82 -4.67
CA ALA A 237 -11.61 2.15 -4.45
C ALA A 237 -11.85 3.65 -4.59
N PHE A 238 -11.02 4.49 -4.00
CA PHE A 238 -11.18 5.94 -4.06
C PHE A 238 -10.72 6.54 -5.39
N ILE A 239 -9.69 6.03 -6.02
CA ILE A 239 -9.31 6.46 -7.38
C ILE A 239 -10.48 6.17 -8.35
N ARG A 240 -11.08 4.99 -8.26
CA ARG A 240 -12.20 4.62 -9.10
C ARG A 240 -13.45 5.44 -8.78
N LEU A 241 -13.68 5.74 -7.50
CA LEU A 241 -14.73 6.66 -7.06
C LEU A 241 -14.57 8.04 -7.71
N VAL A 242 -13.37 8.64 -7.65
CA VAL A 242 -13.09 9.93 -8.31
C VAL A 242 -13.31 9.85 -9.80
N GLN A 243 -12.83 8.78 -10.43
CA GLN A 243 -13.00 8.56 -11.87
C GLN A 243 -14.47 8.58 -12.28
N LEU A 244 -15.30 7.79 -11.62
CA LEU A 244 -16.73 7.68 -11.95
C LEU A 244 -17.50 8.93 -11.54
N TRP A 245 -17.19 9.52 -10.37
CA TRP A 245 -17.85 10.73 -9.88
C TRP A 245 -17.63 11.95 -10.78
N ARG A 246 -16.44 12.05 -11.36
CA ARG A 246 -16.07 13.16 -12.28
C ARG A 246 -16.21 12.79 -13.75
N GLU A 247 -16.75 11.61 -14.06
CA GLU A 247 -16.93 11.09 -15.43
C GLU A 247 -15.64 11.18 -16.26
N LEU A 248 -14.51 10.77 -15.65
CA LEU A 248 -13.19 10.81 -16.29
C LEU A 248 -12.94 9.54 -17.10
N ASP A 249 -12.28 9.69 -18.25
CA ASP A 249 -12.06 8.62 -19.23
C ASP A 249 -11.18 7.49 -18.72
N SER A 250 -10.28 7.78 -17.75
CA SER A 250 -9.33 6.78 -17.26
C SER A 250 -8.97 6.97 -15.77
N ARG A 251 -8.42 5.92 -15.19
CA ARG A 251 -7.82 5.90 -13.86
C ARG A 251 -6.71 6.96 -13.73
N GLU A 252 -5.87 7.08 -14.74
CA GLU A 252 -4.76 8.04 -14.81
C GLU A 252 -5.28 9.47 -14.87
N ALA A 253 -6.42 9.71 -15.54
CA ALA A 253 -7.08 11.01 -15.54
C ALA A 253 -7.59 11.38 -14.14
N ALA A 254 -8.11 10.42 -13.37
CA ALA A 254 -8.52 10.63 -11.98
C ALA A 254 -7.32 11.01 -11.09
N ILE A 255 -6.22 10.30 -11.21
CA ILE A 255 -5.00 10.57 -10.45
C ILE A 255 -4.45 11.97 -10.80
N ARG A 256 -4.38 12.32 -12.09
CA ARG A 256 -3.96 13.66 -12.52
C ARG A 256 -4.89 14.76 -12.01
N ALA A 257 -6.19 14.52 -12.01
CA ALA A 257 -7.16 15.49 -11.51
C ALA A 257 -7.04 15.74 -10.01
N LEU A 258 -6.65 14.71 -9.24
CA LEU A 258 -6.35 14.83 -7.82
C LEU A 258 -5.02 15.57 -7.60
N ALA A 259 -3.98 15.24 -8.34
CA ALA A 259 -2.67 15.89 -8.26
C ALA A 259 -2.73 17.39 -8.65
N ALA A 260 -3.56 17.75 -9.62
CA ALA A 260 -3.74 19.14 -10.04
C ALA A 260 -4.46 20.02 -8.99
N THR A 261 -5.15 19.41 -8.04
CA THR A 261 -5.83 20.12 -6.93
C THR A 261 -4.97 20.22 -5.68
N ASP A 262 -3.77 19.62 -5.67
CA ASP A 262 -2.85 19.66 -4.55
C ASP A 262 -1.93 20.88 -4.63
N PRO A 263 -2.06 21.86 -3.72
CA PRO A 263 -1.17 23.03 -3.65
C PRO A 263 0.27 22.66 -3.24
N PHE A 264 0.52 21.41 -2.83
CA PHE A 264 1.83 20.93 -2.40
C PHE A 264 2.55 20.08 -3.46
N SER A 265 2.05 20.01 -4.70
CA SER A 265 2.66 19.28 -5.80
C SER A 265 3.96 19.92 -6.35
N SER A 266 4.58 20.85 -5.63
CA SER A 266 5.90 21.34 -5.97
C SER A 266 6.97 20.29 -5.68
N GLU A 267 7.46 19.65 -6.73
CA GLU A 267 8.82 19.11 -6.97
C GLU A 267 9.70 18.69 -5.76
N THR A 268 9.17 18.15 -4.71
CA THR A 268 10.02 17.48 -3.74
C THR A 268 10.20 16.03 -4.19
N ASN A 269 11.41 15.74 -4.64
CA ASN A 269 11.90 14.39 -4.92
C ASN A 269 11.75 13.50 -3.68
N ILE A 270 10.55 12.96 -3.45
CA ILE A 270 10.29 11.93 -2.45
C ILE A 270 10.41 10.55 -3.12
N GLU A 271 11.30 10.43 -4.08
CA GLU A 271 11.59 9.15 -4.72
C GLU A 271 12.20 8.13 -3.78
N ILE A 272 12.69 8.55 -2.61
CA ILE A 272 13.69 7.74 -1.93
C ILE A 272 13.37 7.46 -0.47
N ILE A 273 12.64 8.35 0.26
CA ILE A 273 12.45 8.17 1.71
C ILE A 273 11.11 8.74 2.16
N ASP A 274 10.40 7.98 2.98
CA ASP A 274 9.26 8.49 3.72
C ASP A 274 9.70 9.64 4.64
N PRO A 275 9.07 10.83 4.56
CA PRO A 275 9.33 11.94 5.47
C PRO A 275 9.20 11.57 6.95
N ALA A 276 8.32 10.60 7.28
CA ALA A 276 8.18 10.08 8.61
C ALA A 276 9.43 9.32 9.08
N LEU A 277 10.09 8.58 8.19
CA LEU A 277 11.36 7.92 8.49
C LEU A 277 12.48 8.94 8.69
N ILE A 278 12.57 9.98 7.85
CA ILE A 278 13.54 11.07 8.02
C ILE A 278 13.31 11.78 9.35
N ALA A 279 12.06 12.17 9.62
CA ALA A 279 11.71 12.85 10.88
C ALA A 279 11.97 11.95 12.11
N PHE A 280 11.78 10.66 11.97
CA PHE A 280 12.08 9.68 13.00
C PHE A 280 13.58 9.53 13.22
N VAL A 281 14.35 9.35 12.15
CA VAL A 281 15.83 9.25 12.20
C VAL A 281 16.45 10.53 12.78
N GLN A 282 15.92 11.71 12.42
CA GLN A 282 16.39 13.01 12.96
C GLN A 282 16.08 13.23 14.44
N ARG A 283 15.11 12.51 15.02
CA ARG A 283 14.75 12.58 16.44
C ARG A 283 15.47 11.57 17.30
N LEU A 284 16.19 10.65 16.70
CA LEU A 284 17.03 9.70 17.45
C LEU A 284 18.27 10.42 17.97
N PRO A 285 18.63 10.19 19.23
CA PRO A 285 19.82 10.81 19.86
C PRO A 285 21.11 10.38 19.17
#